data_836df1168ef59ea75c5bcef51f52a488
#
_entry.id   836df1168ef59ea75c5bcef51f52a488
#
_cell.length_a   1.000
_cell.length_b   1.000
_cell.length_c   1.000
_cell.angle_alpha   90.00
_cell.angle_beta   90.00
_cell.angle_gamma   90.00
#
_symmetry.space_group_name_H-M   'P 1'
#
loop_
_entity.id
_entity.type
_entity.pdbx_description
1 polymer ?
#
loop_
_entity_poly.entity_id
_entity_poly.type
_entity_poly.pdbx_seq_one_letter_code
_entity_poly.pdbx_strand_id
1 'polypeptide(L)'
;MAKMQNTRRQFLQQVAGGFLFVLYPFNQNNMTNSQGIIVRTSPYGVKETIDKLVVFLEQKGATIYSRINQQNEVKHTGREIPPLEFLLFGNPENGGAIMASNPLAALDLPLKIIAWKDADLVVRIAFNDPLYIQQRYSLHNRLVAPLNLNPIIDKALA
;
A
#
# COMPACT_ATOMS: atom_id res chain seq x y z
N MET A 1 -0.53 -65.52 -21.87
CA MET A 1 -0.14 -66.08 -20.53
C MET A 1 1.26 -65.66 -20.18
N ALA A 2 1.44 -65.12 -19.01
CA ALA A 2 2.69 -64.85 -18.27
C ALA A 2 2.95 -63.38 -18.08
N LYS A 3 2.76 -63.05 -17.00
CA LYS A 3 3.34 -62.81 -15.66
C LYS A 3 3.95 -61.43 -15.51
N MET A 4 3.14 -60.58 -14.86
CA MET A 4 3.64 -59.43 -14.09
C MET A 4 4.55 -59.97 -12.96
N GLN A 5 5.74 -59.41 -12.83
CA GLN A 5 6.50 -59.36 -11.57
C GLN A 5 7.35 -58.08 -11.57
N ASN A 6 6.89 -57.03 -10.86
CA ASN A 6 7.49 -56.60 -9.61
C ASN A 6 8.90 -56.00 -9.71
N THR A 7 8.99 -54.67 -9.70
CA THR A 7 10.17 -54.01 -9.17
C THR A 7 9.79 -52.82 -8.28
N ARG A 8 9.29 -53.18 -7.11
CA ARG A 8 9.37 -52.34 -5.91
C ARG A 8 10.77 -52.49 -5.31
N ARG A 9 11.76 -51.81 -5.80
CA ARG A 9 13.08 -51.68 -5.12
C ARG A 9 14.03 -50.83 -5.93
N GLN A 10 13.74 -49.55 -6.06
CA GLN A 10 14.77 -48.53 -6.40
C GLN A 10 14.22 -47.11 -6.16
N PHE A 11 13.75 -46.82 -4.95
CA PHE A 11 13.39 -45.48 -4.57
C PHE A 11 13.85 -45.16 -3.15
N LEU A 12 15.11 -45.42 -2.91
CA LEU A 12 15.80 -45.03 -1.66
C LEU A 12 17.28 -44.81 -1.96
N GLN A 13 17.61 -43.66 -2.53
CA GLN A 13 18.93 -43.02 -2.39
C GLN A 13 18.94 -41.78 -3.24
N GLN A 14 18.74 -40.65 -2.60
CA GLN A 14 19.41 -39.38 -2.75
C GLN A 14 18.50 -38.24 -2.23
N VAL A 15 18.45 -38.17 -0.92
CA VAL A 15 18.09 -36.93 -0.26
C VAL A 15 19.39 -36.39 0.35
N ALA A 16 20.17 -35.73 -0.46
CA ALA A 16 21.31 -34.97 0.02
C ALA A 16 21.19 -33.53 -0.56
N GLY A 17 20.82 -32.65 0.28
CA GLY A 17 21.38 -31.33 0.34
C GLY A 17 21.02 -30.33 -0.77
N GLY A 18 20.23 -29.38 -0.47
CA GLY A 18 20.11 -28.20 -1.24
C GLY A 18 18.79 -27.46 -0.90
N PHE A 19 18.75 -26.83 0.25
CA PHE A 19 17.75 -25.76 0.46
C PHE A 19 18.09 -24.65 -0.52
N LEU A 20 17.53 -24.74 -1.72
CA LEU A 20 17.48 -23.62 -2.64
C LEU A 20 16.46 -22.65 -2.05
N PHE A 21 16.94 -21.62 -1.35
CA PHE A 21 16.14 -20.44 -1.08
C PHE A 21 15.83 -19.80 -2.43
N VAL A 22 14.71 -20.18 -3.03
CA VAL A 22 14.13 -19.43 -4.13
C VAL A 22 13.66 -18.11 -3.52
N LEU A 23 14.49 -17.08 -3.66
CA LEU A 23 14.06 -15.71 -3.47
C LEU A 23 12.98 -15.43 -4.52
N TYR A 24 11.74 -15.65 -4.16
CA TYR A 24 10.64 -15.14 -4.97
C TYR A 24 10.79 -13.61 -5.01
N PRO A 25 10.93 -12.99 -6.18
CA PRO A 25 10.86 -11.55 -6.25
C PRO A 25 9.50 -11.15 -5.68
N PHE A 26 9.52 -10.33 -4.65
CA PHE A 26 8.33 -9.76 -4.03
C PHE A 26 7.64 -8.89 -5.10
N ASN A 27 6.76 -9.51 -5.87
CA ASN A 27 6.04 -8.83 -6.92
C ASN A 27 5.02 -7.90 -6.24
N GLN A 28 5.39 -6.63 -6.12
CA GLN A 28 4.50 -5.59 -5.63
C GLN A 28 3.43 -5.36 -6.70
N ASN A 29 2.37 -6.15 -6.66
CA ASN A 29 1.21 -5.94 -7.51
C ASN A 29 0.55 -4.60 -7.14
N ASN A 30 0.92 -3.55 -7.85
CA ASN A 30 0.19 -2.30 -7.86
C ASN A 30 -1.13 -2.55 -8.58
N MET A 31 -2.20 -2.78 -7.83
CA MET A 31 -3.52 -2.89 -8.40
C MET A 31 -4.18 -1.51 -8.37
N THR A 32 -4.21 -0.84 -9.52
CA THR A 32 -5.08 0.32 -9.71
C THR A 32 -6.44 -0.20 -10.15
N ASN A 33 -7.48 0.12 -9.40
CA ASN A 33 -8.85 -0.22 -9.80
C ASN A 33 -9.48 0.91 -10.64
N SER A 34 -10.63 0.61 -11.27
CA SER A 34 -11.39 1.57 -12.09
C SER A 34 -11.90 2.78 -11.29
N GLN A 35 -11.80 2.75 -9.97
CA GLN A 35 -12.21 3.82 -9.06
C GLN A 35 -11.05 4.78 -8.71
N GLY A 36 -9.87 4.58 -9.32
CA GLY A 36 -8.70 5.45 -9.09
C GLY A 36 -8.04 5.21 -7.72
N ILE A 37 -8.08 3.98 -7.21
CA ILE A 37 -7.43 3.60 -5.96
C ILE A 37 -6.25 2.69 -6.28
N ILE A 38 -5.06 3.04 -5.79
CA ILE A 38 -3.89 2.18 -5.81
C ILE A 38 -3.84 1.43 -4.48
N VAL A 39 -3.73 0.09 -4.55
CA VAL A 39 -3.56 -0.78 -3.38
C VAL A 39 -2.20 -1.46 -3.46
N ARG A 40 -1.47 -1.47 -2.34
CA ARG A 40 -0.17 -2.13 -2.21
C ARG A 40 -0.09 -2.93 -0.91
N THR A 41 0.88 -3.82 -0.81
CA THR A 41 1.18 -4.54 0.42
C THR A 41 2.26 -3.84 1.24
N SER A 42 2.20 -4.00 2.57
CA SER A 42 3.28 -3.64 3.48
C SER A 42 3.83 -4.91 4.14
N PRO A 43 5.16 -5.03 4.31
CA PRO A 43 5.76 -6.13 5.08
C PRO A 43 5.66 -5.93 6.60
N TYR A 44 5.17 -4.78 7.04
CA TYR A 44 5.10 -4.38 8.45
C TYR A 44 3.68 -4.46 9.00
N GLY A 45 3.53 -4.35 10.32
CA GLY A 45 2.22 -4.15 10.96
C GLY A 45 1.59 -2.81 10.58
N VAL A 46 0.25 -2.66 10.76
CA VAL A 46 -0.47 -1.44 10.37
C VAL A 46 0.13 -0.19 11.02
N LYS A 47 0.32 -0.22 12.34
CA LYS A 47 0.91 0.91 13.07
C LYS A 47 2.32 1.24 12.57
N GLU A 48 3.18 0.23 12.43
CA GLU A 48 4.56 0.40 11.99
C GLU A 48 4.64 0.94 10.55
N THR A 49 3.76 0.47 9.67
CA THR A 49 3.62 0.98 8.30
C THR A 49 3.37 2.49 8.32
N ILE A 50 2.41 2.94 9.12
CA ILE A 50 2.09 4.37 9.22
C ILE A 50 3.24 5.14 9.88
N ASP A 51 3.90 4.59 10.92
CA ASP A 51 5.07 5.23 11.57
C ASP A 51 6.19 5.50 10.55
N LYS A 52 6.54 4.51 9.74
CA LYS A 52 7.57 4.64 8.69
C LYS A 52 7.17 5.67 7.63
N LEU A 53 5.92 5.67 7.20
CA LEU A 53 5.41 6.64 6.23
C LEU A 53 5.46 8.07 6.79
N VAL A 54 5.05 8.29 8.04
CA VAL A 54 5.13 9.60 8.70
C VAL A 54 6.56 10.14 8.69
N VAL A 55 7.51 9.35 9.21
CA VAL A 55 8.93 9.76 9.27
C VAL A 55 9.46 10.12 7.87
N PHE A 56 9.17 9.30 6.87
CA PHE A 56 9.67 9.54 5.53
C PHE A 56 9.01 10.76 4.86
N LEU A 57 7.71 10.95 5.05
CA LEU A 57 6.96 12.10 4.52
C LEU A 57 7.46 13.41 5.13
N GLU A 58 7.68 13.47 6.45
CA GLU A 58 8.24 14.64 7.12
C GLU A 58 9.64 14.97 6.62
N GLN A 59 10.51 13.97 6.42
CA GLN A 59 11.83 14.15 5.81
C GLN A 59 11.76 14.72 4.39
N LYS A 60 10.64 14.52 3.67
CA LYS A 60 10.38 15.07 2.34
C LYS A 60 9.65 16.42 2.38
N GLY A 61 9.49 17.01 3.56
CA GLY A 61 8.86 18.32 3.73
C GLY A 61 7.34 18.29 3.66
N ALA A 62 6.72 17.12 3.85
CA ALA A 62 5.28 17.05 3.99
C ALA A 62 4.85 17.43 5.42
N THR A 63 3.71 18.09 5.52
CA THR A 63 3.03 18.34 6.80
C THR A 63 2.07 17.20 7.08
N ILE A 64 2.16 16.61 8.26
CA ILE A 64 1.19 15.64 8.77
C ILE A 64 0.06 16.42 9.44
N TYR A 65 -1.15 16.36 8.89
CA TYR A 65 -2.31 17.07 9.43
C TYR A 65 -3.08 16.25 10.44
N SER A 66 -3.19 14.93 10.21
CA SER A 66 -3.91 14.04 11.11
C SER A 66 -3.46 12.59 10.92
N ARG A 67 -3.47 11.85 12.03
CA ARG A 67 -3.38 10.40 12.07
C ARG A 67 -4.51 9.88 12.94
N ILE A 68 -5.31 8.98 12.40
CA ILE A 68 -6.50 8.46 13.08
C ILE A 68 -6.41 6.95 13.14
N ASN A 69 -6.46 6.40 14.35
CA ASN A 69 -6.64 4.96 14.55
C ASN A 69 -8.14 4.64 14.44
N GLN A 70 -8.59 4.30 13.25
CA GLN A 70 -9.99 4.02 12.95
C GLN A 70 -10.52 2.81 13.73
N GLN A 71 -9.68 1.81 14.03
CA GLN A 71 -10.06 0.68 14.86
C GLN A 71 -10.48 1.15 16.26
N ASN A 72 -9.69 2.05 16.87
CA ASN A 72 -10.02 2.57 18.19
C ASN A 72 -11.28 3.44 18.16
N GLU A 73 -11.44 4.30 17.14
CA GLU A 73 -12.65 5.13 16.99
C GLU A 73 -13.92 4.27 16.91
N VAL A 74 -13.88 3.21 16.07
CA VAL A 74 -15.02 2.30 15.90
C VAL A 74 -15.30 1.52 17.19
N LYS A 75 -14.27 1.13 17.94
CA LYS A 75 -14.42 0.39 19.20
C LYS A 75 -15.26 1.14 20.21
N HIS A 76 -15.20 2.46 20.25
CA HIS A 76 -16.04 3.28 21.15
C HIS A 76 -17.54 3.20 20.82
N THR A 77 -17.90 2.72 19.64
CA THR A 77 -19.30 2.49 19.23
C THR A 77 -19.81 1.08 19.56
N GLY A 78 -18.99 0.25 20.22
CA GLY A 78 -19.29 -1.14 20.51
C GLY A 78 -19.09 -2.10 19.32
N ARG A 79 -18.46 -1.65 18.24
CA ARG A 79 -18.09 -2.48 17.09
C ARG A 79 -16.61 -2.81 17.09
N GLU A 80 -16.27 -3.94 16.49
CA GLU A 80 -14.88 -4.33 16.27
C GLU A 80 -14.59 -4.41 14.76
N ILE A 81 -13.47 -3.82 14.38
CA ILE A 81 -12.91 -3.95 13.02
C ILE A 81 -11.43 -4.36 13.13
N PRO A 82 -10.86 -5.00 12.10
CA PRO A 82 -9.43 -5.24 12.03
C PRO A 82 -8.62 -3.94 12.16
N PRO A 83 -7.32 -4.02 12.52
CA PRO A 83 -6.45 -2.85 12.53
C PRO A 83 -6.58 -2.04 11.25
N LEU A 84 -6.88 -0.74 11.40
CA LEU A 84 -7.00 0.22 10.33
C LEU A 84 -6.58 1.60 10.83
N GLU A 85 -5.63 2.22 10.15
CA GLU A 85 -5.19 3.59 10.42
C GLU A 85 -5.28 4.46 9.17
N PHE A 86 -5.57 5.72 9.39
CA PHE A 86 -5.70 6.76 8.38
C PHE A 86 -4.65 7.85 8.63
N LEU A 87 -3.99 8.28 7.56
CA LEU A 87 -3.01 9.36 7.56
C LEU A 87 -3.44 10.46 6.59
N LEU A 88 -3.54 11.69 7.06
CA LEU A 88 -3.79 12.89 6.28
C LEU A 88 -2.53 13.74 6.26
N PHE A 89 -2.02 14.05 5.07
CA PHE A 89 -0.77 14.77 4.91
C PHE A 89 -0.72 15.53 3.58
N GLY A 90 0.21 16.46 3.46
CA GLY A 90 0.40 17.18 2.21
C GLY A 90 1.52 18.20 2.28
N ASN A 91 1.81 18.80 1.13
CA ASN A 91 2.68 19.95 1.05
C ASN A 91 1.82 21.14 0.62
N PRO A 92 1.70 22.21 1.45
CA PRO A 92 0.85 23.37 1.16
C PRO A 92 1.19 24.07 -0.15
N GLU A 93 2.45 24.08 -0.54
CA GLU A 93 2.91 24.71 -1.78
C GLU A 93 2.33 23.97 -3.01
N ASN A 94 2.50 22.63 -3.04
CA ASN A 94 1.98 21.79 -4.12
C ASN A 94 0.45 21.77 -4.13
N GLY A 95 -0.18 21.58 -2.96
CA GLY A 95 -1.63 21.58 -2.82
C GLY A 95 -2.25 22.93 -3.17
N GLY A 96 -1.61 24.03 -2.77
CA GLY A 96 -2.04 25.38 -3.08
C GLY A 96 -2.10 25.66 -4.58
N ALA A 97 -1.08 25.25 -5.33
CA ALA A 97 -1.05 25.39 -6.79
C ALA A 97 -2.20 24.62 -7.48
N ILE A 98 -2.52 23.42 -6.97
CA ILE A 98 -3.62 22.61 -7.50
C ILE A 98 -4.97 23.26 -7.19
N MET A 99 -5.20 23.68 -5.94
CA MET A 99 -6.46 24.32 -5.52
C MET A 99 -6.67 25.69 -6.19
N ALA A 100 -5.59 26.41 -6.48
CA ALA A 100 -5.66 27.65 -7.27
C ALA A 100 -6.09 27.38 -8.72
N SER A 101 -5.71 26.25 -9.29
CA SER A 101 -6.13 25.82 -10.64
C SER A 101 -7.58 25.33 -10.66
N ASN A 102 -7.98 24.55 -9.66
CA ASN A 102 -9.34 24.04 -9.49
C ASN A 102 -9.66 23.84 -8.00
N PRO A 103 -10.49 24.70 -7.37
CA PRO A 103 -10.79 24.61 -5.94
C PRO A 103 -11.54 23.33 -5.56
N LEU A 104 -12.23 22.66 -6.50
CA LEU A 104 -12.90 21.39 -6.23
C LEU A 104 -11.91 20.28 -5.90
N ALA A 105 -10.63 20.39 -6.32
CA ALA A 105 -9.60 19.44 -5.96
C ALA A 105 -9.33 19.37 -4.45
N ALA A 106 -9.76 20.36 -3.68
CA ALA A 106 -9.72 20.33 -2.22
C ALA A 106 -10.54 19.17 -1.60
N LEU A 107 -11.45 18.54 -2.35
CA LEU A 107 -12.15 17.31 -1.91
C LEU A 107 -11.19 16.11 -1.77
N ASP A 108 -10.12 16.06 -2.59
CA ASP A 108 -9.12 14.99 -2.56
C ASP A 108 -7.78 15.43 -1.93
N LEU A 109 -7.67 16.70 -1.55
CA LEU A 109 -6.51 17.26 -0.87
C LEU A 109 -6.89 17.74 0.55
N PRO A 110 -5.98 17.63 1.53
CA PRO A 110 -4.67 16.98 1.49
C PRO A 110 -4.73 15.50 1.12
N LEU A 111 -3.56 14.93 0.74
CA LEU A 111 -3.46 13.51 0.39
C LEU A 111 -3.78 12.62 1.59
N LYS A 112 -4.25 11.40 1.27
CA LYS A 112 -4.66 10.41 2.25
C LYS A 112 -4.00 9.08 1.95
N ILE A 113 -3.58 8.39 2.99
CA ILE A 113 -3.20 6.97 2.97
C ILE A 113 -3.99 6.27 4.05
N ILE A 114 -4.51 5.09 3.75
CA ILE A 114 -4.99 4.15 4.77
C ILE A 114 -4.07 2.93 4.79
N ALA A 115 -3.87 2.38 5.98
CA ALA A 115 -3.25 1.07 6.16
C ALA A 115 -4.20 0.19 6.96
N TRP A 116 -4.42 -1.05 6.51
CA TRP A 116 -5.31 -1.99 7.20
C TRP A 116 -4.82 -3.43 7.08
N LYS A 117 -5.29 -4.27 7.99
CA LYS A 117 -5.07 -5.72 7.93
C LYS A 117 -6.28 -6.36 7.26
N ASP A 118 -6.05 -7.04 6.13
CA ASP A 118 -7.12 -7.71 5.38
C ASP A 118 -7.51 -9.07 5.98
N ALA A 119 -8.47 -9.76 5.35
CA ALA A 119 -8.97 -11.06 5.79
C ALA A 119 -7.89 -12.16 5.74
N ASP A 120 -6.89 -12.02 4.86
CA ASP A 120 -5.76 -12.94 4.71
C ASP A 120 -4.62 -12.59 5.69
N LEU A 121 -4.88 -11.69 6.64
CA LEU A 121 -3.90 -11.18 7.62
C LEU A 121 -2.73 -10.40 6.99
N VAL A 122 -2.85 -10.02 5.74
CA VAL A 122 -1.87 -9.19 5.03
C VAL A 122 -2.15 -7.72 5.31
N VAL A 123 -1.08 -6.95 5.57
CA VAL A 123 -1.22 -5.50 5.71
C VAL A 123 -1.21 -4.87 4.32
N ARG A 124 -2.29 -4.14 4.04
CA ARG A 124 -2.49 -3.36 2.81
C ARG A 124 -2.39 -1.88 3.10
N ILE A 125 -1.99 -1.13 2.09
CA ILE A 125 -2.08 0.33 2.05
C ILE A 125 -2.85 0.74 0.80
N ALA A 126 -3.63 1.79 0.90
CA ALA A 126 -4.34 2.36 -0.25
C ALA A 126 -4.27 3.88 -0.26
N PHE A 127 -4.25 4.44 -1.46
CA PHE A 127 -4.22 5.87 -1.73
C PHE A 127 -4.77 6.16 -3.12
N ASN A 128 -5.12 7.43 -3.38
CA ASN A 128 -5.66 7.84 -4.67
C ASN A 128 -4.59 7.83 -5.76
N ASP A 129 -4.95 7.34 -6.95
CA ASP A 129 -4.13 7.45 -8.15
C ASP A 129 -4.06 8.92 -8.59
N PRO A 130 -2.86 9.50 -8.76
CA PRO A 130 -2.70 10.84 -9.30
C PRO A 130 -3.41 11.07 -10.64
N LEU A 131 -3.44 10.07 -11.52
CA LEU A 131 -4.13 10.16 -12.81
C LEU A 131 -5.65 10.28 -12.64
N TYR A 132 -6.22 9.61 -11.64
CA TYR A 132 -7.62 9.77 -11.31
C TYR A 132 -7.94 11.19 -10.83
N ILE A 133 -7.12 11.75 -9.93
CA ILE A 133 -7.26 13.14 -9.47
C ILE A 133 -7.13 14.11 -10.64
N GLN A 134 -6.16 13.87 -11.51
CA GLN A 134 -5.96 14.65 -12.72
C GLN A 134 -7.21 14.72 -13.60
N GLN A 135 -7.76 13.57 -13.91
CA GLN A 135 -8.94 13.44 -14.79
C GLN A 135 -10.18 14.04 -14.13
N ARG A 136 -10.39 13.75 -12.84
CA ARG A 136 -11.55 14.22 -12.07
C ARG A 136 -11.66 15.75 -12.03
N TYR A 137 -10.52 16.45 -11.93
CA TYR A 137 -10.47 17.88 -11.80
C TYR A 137 -9.88 18.61 -13.02
N SER A 138 -9.66 17.89 -14.13
CA SER A 138 -9.08 18.44 -15.38
C SER A 138 -7.77 19.21 -15.15
N LEU A 139 -6.89 18.65 -14.31
CA LEU A 139 -5.62 19.28 -13.94
C LEU A 139 -4.53 19.05 -14.99
N HIS A 140 -3.62 20.01 -15.10
CA HIS A 140 -2.46 19.87 -15.96
C HIS A 140 -1.45 18.86 -15.36
N ASN A 141 -0.82 18.02 -16.20
CA ASN A 141 0.11 16.95 -15.79
C ASN A 141 1.17 17.41 -14.77
N ARG A 142 1.75 18.59 -14.98
CA ARG A 142 2.79 19.13 -14.08
C ARG A 142 2.33 19.37 -12.65
N LEU A 143 1.03 19.63 -12.44
CA LEU A 143 0.45 19.84 -11.12
C LEU A 143 0.24 18.52 -10.38
N VAL A 144 0.07 17.42 -11.12
CA VAL A 144 -0.27 16.11 -10.54
C VAL A 144 0.98 15.24 -10.27
N ALA A 145 2.09 15.53 -10.94
CA ALA A 145 3.33 14.77 -10.76
C ALA A 145 3.79 14.67 -9.30
N PRO A 146 3.70 15.74 -8.45
CA PRO A 146 4.04 15.67 -7.04
C PRO A 146 3.11 14.79 -6.19
N LEU A 147 1.94 14.40 -6.71
CA LEU A 147 0.98 13.56 -6.00
C LEU A 147 1.33 12.06 -6.09
N ASN A 148 2.32 11.66 -6.88
CA ASN A 148 2.73 10.27 -7.03
C ASN A 148 3.42 9.76 -5.76
N LEU A 149 2.72 8.93 -4.99
CA LEU A 149 3.22 8.37 -3.75
C LEU A 149 4.02 7.07 -3.93
N ASN A 150 4.00 6.44 -5.11
CA ASN A 150 4.70 5.17 -5.31
C ASN A 150 6.19 5.22 -4.91
N PRO A 151 6.99 6.21 -5.37
CA PRO A 151 8.40 6.27 -4.99
C PRO A 151 8.63 6.54 -3.50
N ILE A 152 7.67 7.22 -2.84
CA ILE A 152 7.71 7.48 -1.40
C ILE A 152 7.48 6.19 -0.63
N ILE A 153 6.46 5.44 -1.01
CA ILE A 153 6.08 4.17 -0.38
C ILE A 153 7.20 3.13 -0.58
N ASP A 154 7.78 3.03 -1.79
CA ASP A 154 8.89 2.13 -2.07
C ASP A 154 10.08 2.35 -1.11
N LYS A 155 10.41 3.62 -0.87
CA LYS A 155 11.56 3.98 -0.01
C LYS A 155 11.24 3.91 1.48
N ALA A 156 10.01 4.24 1.87
CA ALA A 156 9.61 4.22 3.28
C ALA A 156 9.45 2.80 3.82
N LEU A 157 9.06 1.85 2.95
CA LEU A 157 8.77 0.46 3.33
C LEU A 157 9.81 -0.55 2.83
N ALA A 158 10.95 -0.08 2.34
CA ALA A 158 12.08 -0.91 1.97
C ALA A 158 12.74 -1.58 3.18
#